data_9c8daa0154cc0094859c88f35e4f31dc
#
_entry.id   9c8daa0154cc0094859c88f35e4f31dc
#
_cell.length_a   1.000
_cell.length_b   1.000
_cell.length_c   1.000
_cell.angle_alpha   90.00
_cell.angle_beta   90.00
_cell.angle_gamma   90.00
#
_symmetry.space_group_name_H-M   'P 1'
#
loop_
_entity.id
_entity.type
_entity.pdbx_description
1 polymer ?
#
loop_
_entity_poly.entity_id
_entity_poly.type
_entity_poly.pdbx_seq_one_letter_code
_entity_poly.pdbx_strand_id
1 'polypeptide(L)'
;MNNIVIYSTKPMPELEALLFEIDDADIRTVNINQMKDYAIINPSLIIVENIEAAQNALMTNKFPCPILFIGKARRDFTVRAEGFDFIENIQNKDELIIRVNALLKIKAIKEKLERVSTTDDLTGLHNRKYLQERLEEEISRSRRYGTKLSCILFDLDYFKVVNDMFGYEWGDILLKNIANKLTAMARKEDIVTRYGDEEFLLVLPNTSEDNAFLFGERFRREVEKMEFIPAGEEEAHKVTISAGISTYPCMPDVDEDANTVIRYAEHALYNAKHRGRNKIIQFSQMNLEM
;
A
#
# COMPACT_ATOMS: atom_id res chain seq x y z
N MET A 1 14.46 1.39 17.12
CA MET A 1 15.22 2.64 16.86
C MET A 1 14.33 3.58 16.06
N ASN A 2 14.03 4.77 16.59
CA ASN A 2 13.17 5.76 15.98
C ASN A 2 13.97 6.62 15.00
N ASN A 3 13.59 6.66 13.72
CA ASN A 3 14.23 7.50 12.72
C ASN A 3 13.51 8.84 12.63
N ILE A 4 14.07 9.90 13.22
CA ILE A 4 13.50 11.25 13.22
C ILE A 4 14.17 12.08 12.12
N VAL A 5 13.38 12.57 11.17
CA VAL A 5 13.90 13.38 10.05
C VAL A 5 13.41 14.82 10.15
N ILE A 6 14.36 15.75 10.22
CA ILE A 6 14.09 17.19 10.24
C ILE A 6 14.22 17.73 8.82
N TYR A 7 13.14 18.24 8.25
CA TYR A 7 13.16 18.96 6.99
C TYR A 7 13.25 20.46 7.23
N SER A 8 14.38 21.05 6.86
CA SER A 8 14.68 22.46 7.10
C SER A 8 15.37 23.11 5.90
N THR A 9 15.25 24.42 5.81
CA THR A 9 16.00 25.26 4.83
C THR A 9 17.44 25.53 5.27
N LYS A 10 17.76 25.30 6.55
CA LYS A 10 19.06 25.54 7.19
C LYS A 10 19.37 24.44 8.23
N PRO A 11 20.65 24.27 8.62
CA PRO A 11 20.99 23.37 9.73
C PRO A 11 20.29 23.76 11.04
N MET A 12 19.83 22.76 11.81
CA MET A 12 19.11 22.94 13.07
C MET A 12 19.83 22.28 14.27
N PRO A 13 21.10 22.64 14.57
CA PRO A 13 21.90 21.96 15.58
C PRO A 13 21.32 22.02 17.00
N GLU A 14 20.62 23.13 17.35
CA GLU A 14 19.95 23.27 18.63
C GLU A 14 18.79 22.26 18.77
N LEU A 15 17.99 22.11 17.71
CA LEU A 15 16.89 21.13 17.67
C LEU A 15 17.42 19.72 17.71
N GLU A 16 18.46 19.40 16.94
CA GLU A 16 19.11 18.09 16.98
C GLU A 16 19.61 17.77 18.39
N ALA A 17 20.29 18.72 19.05
CA ALA A 17 20.80 18.53 20.40
C ALA A 17 19.68 18.26 21.44
N LEU A 18 18.53 18.94 21.30
CA LEU A 18 17.37 18.70 22.18
C LEU A 18 16.74 17.32 21.96
N LEU A 19 16.71 16.86 20.71
CA LEU A 19 16.11 15.58 20.36
C LEU A 19 17.02 14.38 20.70
N PHE A 20 18.33 14.58 20.89
CA PHE A 20 19.25 13.52 21.35
C PHE A 20 18.91 12.91 22.71
N GLU A 21 18.06 13.59 23.49
CA GLU A 21 17.55 13.02 24.77
C GLU A 21 16.40 12.03 24.58
N ILE A 22 15.92 11.85 23.36
CA ILE A 22 14.90 10.86 23.07
C ILE A 22 15.58 9.49 22.93
N ASP A 23 15.18 8.57 23.79
CA ASP A 23 15.72 7.22 23.80
C ASP A 23 15.55 6.54 22.43
N ASP A 24 16.61 5.88 21.98
CA ASP A 24 16.63 5.06 20.75
C ASP A 24 16.26 5.83 19.46
N ALA A 25 16.67 7.11 19.36
CA ALA A 25 16.43 7.94 18.20
C ALA A 25 17.67 8.12 17.32
N ASP A 26 17.51 7.92 16.00
CA ASP A 26 18.43 8.39 14.94
C ASP A 26 17.88 9.67 14.35
N ILE A 27 18.63 10.77 14.44
CA ILE A 27 18.17 12.10 14.06
C ILE A 27 18.97 12.56 12.84
N ARG A 28 18.25 13.02 11.80
CA ARG A 28 18.88 13.52 10.58
C ARG A 28 18.20 14.78 10.11
N THR A 29 18.98 15.81 9.80
CA THR A 29 18.50 17.01 9.10
C THR A 29 18.73 16.88 7.60
N VAL A 30 17.68 17.11 6.83
CA VAL A 30 17.63 17.01 5.37
C VAL A 30 17.09 18.31 4.80
N ASN A 31 17.59 18.71 3.61
CA ASN A 31 17.07 19.91 2.94
C ASN A 31 15.59 19.71 2.58
N ILE A 32 14.77 20.71 2.90
CA ILE A 32 13.32 20.66 2.72
C ILE A 32 12.89 20.38 1.26
N ASN A 33 13.71 20.76 0.28
CA ASN A 33 13.45 20.46 -1.13
C ASN A 33 13.50 18.97 -1.48
N GLN A 34 14.10 18.14 -0.61
CA GLN A 34 14.17 16.68 -0.74
C GLN A 34 13.04 15.96 -0.01
N MET A 35 12.07 16.68 0.52
CA MET A 35 10.95 16.09 1.30
C MET A 35 10.10 15.11 0.48
N LYS A 36 10.07 15.25 -0.85
CA LYS A 36 9.40 14.29 -1.75
C LYS A 36 10.02 12.88 -1.76
N ASP A 37 11.29 12.78 -1.32
CA ASP A 37 12.05 11.51 -1.31
C ASP A 37 11.98 10.80 0.06
N TYR A 38 11.03 11.19 0.93
CA TYR A 38 10.88 10.68 2.30
C TYR A 38 10.75 9.15 2.38
N ALA A 39 10.16 8.51 1.37
CA ALA A 39 9.95 7.06 1.34
C ALA A 39 11.27 6.27 1.36
N ILE A 40 12.35 6.84 0.81
CA ILE A 40 13.70 6.23 0.82
C ILE A 40 14.28 6.21 2.25
N ILE A 41 13.91 7.22 3.06
CA ILE A 41 14.44 7.41 4.42
C ILE A 41 13.64 6.60 5.45
N ASN A 42 12.38 6.26 5.16
CA ASN A 42 11.43 5.57 6.04
C ASN A 42 11.40 6.14 7.48
N PRO A 43 10.95 7.40 7.66
CA PRO A 43 11.00 8.07 8.96
C PRO A 43 9.94 7.54 9.93
N SER A 44 10.27 7.53 11.23
CA SER A 44 9.31 7.31 12.33
C SER A 44 8.55 8.59 12.68
N LEU A 45 9.18 9.74 12.50
CA LEU A 45 8.61 11.08 12.70
C LEU A 45 9.29 12.04 11.74
N ILE A 46 8.51 12.94 11.16
CA ILE A 46 9.00 14.07 10.37
C ILE A 46 8.81 15.36 11.19
N ILE A 47 9.85 16.21 11.21
CA ILE A 47 9.75 17.56 11.76
C ILE A 47 9.95 18.54 10.61
N VAL A 48 9.04 19.49 10.45
CA VAL A 48 9.06 20.48 9.36
C VAL A 48 9.26 21.89 9.96
N GLU A 49 10.39 22.52 9.65
CA GLU A 49 10.72 23.86 10.15
C GLU A 49 9.98 24.96 9.38
N ASN A 50 9.76 24.79 8.09
CA ASN A 50 9.11 25.79 7.25
C ASN A 50 7.96 25.17 6.44
N ILE A 51 6.73 25.41 6.91
CA ILE A 51 5.52 24.86 6.27
C ILE A 51 5.34 25.37 4.85
N GLU A 52 5.64 26.64 4.59
CA GLU A 52 5.47 27.26 3.26
C GLU A 52 6.41 26.65 2.23
N ALA A 53 7.66 26.41 2.61
CA ALA A 53 8.62 25.72 1.75
C ALA A 53 8.26 24.24 1.51
N ALA A 54 7.58 23.60 2.47
CA ALA A 54 7.12 22.20 2.35
C ALA A 54 5.77 22.05 1.64
N GLN A 55 5.04 23.13 1.34
CA GLN A 55 3.63 23.10 0.96
C GLN A 55 3.34 22.14 -0.22
N ASN A 56 4.14 22.19 -1.27
CA ASN A 56 3.94 21.29 -2.41
C ASN A 56 4.11 19.82 -2.03
N ALA A 57 5.14 19.48 -1.25
CA ALA A 57 5.34 18.10 -0.80
C ALA A 57 4.22 17.62 0.12
N LEU A 58 3.72 18.48 0.99
CA LEU A 58 2.63 18.19 1.93
C LEU A 58 1.28 17.94 1.23
N MET A 59 1.02 18.66 0.13
CA MET A 59 -0.21 18.52 -0.65
C MET A 59 -0.19 17.30 -1.58
N THR A 60 0.98 16.96 -2.12
CA THR A 60 1.10 15.91 -3.15
C THR A 60 1.42 14.51 -2.62
N ASN A 61 1.88 14.41 -1.36
CA ASN A 61 2.29 13.14 -0.79
C ASN A 61 1.42 12.71 0.40
N LYS A 62 1.31 11.40 0.59
CA LYS A 62 0.77 10.77 1.80
C LYS A 62 1.95 10.29 2.66
N PHE A 63 2.04 10.76 3.90
CA PHE A 63 3.14 10.41 4.80
C PHE A 63 2.74 9.26 5.73
N PRO A 64 3.48 8.14 5.73
CA PRO A 64 3.21 6.97 6.58
C PRO A 64 3.78 7.13 7.99
N CYS A 65 3.91 8.36 8.47
CA CYS A 65 4.37 8.72 9.79
C CYS A 65 3.77 10.05 10.25
N PRO A 66 3.76 10.35 11.55
CA PRO A 66 3.34 11.64 12.07
C PRO A 66 4.30 12.77 11.66
N ILE A 67 3.77 14.00 11.67
CA ILE A 67 4.54 15.20 11.34
C ILE A 67 4.40 16.23 12.47
N LEU A 68 5.52 16.77 12.97
CA LEU A 68 5.55 17.91 13.86
C LEU A 68 5.94 19.17 13.08
N PHE A 69 5.08 20.18 13.10
CA PHE A 69 5.34 21.46 12.46
C PHE A 69 5.87 22.47 13.46
N ILE A 70 6.97 23.18 13.10
CA ILE A 70 7.47 24.31 13.89
C ILE A 70 6.76 25.56 13.38
N GLY A 71 5.91 26.17 14.22
CA GLY A 71 5.13 27.35 13.89
C GLY A 71 3.72 27.32 14.50
N LYS A 72 2.95 28.35 14.19
CA LYS A 72 1.59 28.50 14.70
C LYS A 72 0.63 27.52 14.06
N ALA A 73 -0.23 26.93 14.91
CA ALA A 73 -1.32 26.07 14.44
C ALA A 73 -2.27 26.84 13.51
N ARG A 74 -2.66 26.20 12.40
CA ARG A 74 -3.60 26.76 11.41
C ARG A 74 -4.86 25.90 11.38
N ARG A 75 -6.05 26.52 11.47
CA ARG A 75 -7.34 25.80 11.50
C ARG A 75 -7.73 25.15 10.18
N ASP A 76 -7.27 25.69 9.07
CA ASP A 76 -7.52 25.29 7.69
C ASP A 76 -6.40 24.42 7.10
N PHE A 77 -5.48 23.95 7.95
CA PHE A 77 -4.34 23.14 7.52
C PHE A 77 -4.73 21.68 7.43
N THR A 78 -4.50 21.09 6.27
CA THR A 78 -4.71 19.67 6.00
C THR A 78 -3.43 19.04 5.48
N VAL A 79 -3.10 17.87 5.99
CA VAL A 79 -1.97 17.04 5.53
C VAL A 79 -2.36 15.57 5.60
N ARG A 80 -1.94 14.79 4.62
CA ARG A 80 -2.16 13.34 4.61
C ARG A 80 -1.00 12.64 5.35
N ALA A 81 -1.07 12.63 6.67
CA ALA A 81 -0.08 11.98 7.55
C ALA A 81 -0.79 11.12 8.60
N GLU A 82 -0.06 10.26 9.28
CA GLU A 82 -0.60 9.41 10.36
C GLU A 82 -1.00 10.18 11.62
N GLY A 83 -0.71 11.45 11.66
CA GLY A 83 -1.02 12.42 12.70
C GLY A 83 -0.15 13.65 12.51
N PHE A 84 -0.55 14.77 13.06
CA PHE A 84 0.28 15.96 13.06
C PHE A 84 0.04 16.83 14.27
N ASP A 85 1.04 17.63 14.63
CA ASP A 85 0.96 18.62 15.72
C ASP A 85 1.81 19.85 15.37
N PHE A 86 1.67 20.91 16.14
CA PHE A 86 2.39 22.17 15.99
C PHE A 86 3.12 22.55 17.28
N ILE A 87 4.33 23.10 17.16
CA ILE A 87 5.07 23.70 18.26
C ILE A 87 5.58 25.09 17.85
N GLU A 88 5.22 26.12 18.63
CA GLU A 88 5.64 27.51 18.34
C GLU A 88 7.04 27.81 18.86
N ASN A 89 7.39 27.27 20.02
CA ASN A 89 8.65 27.57 20.68
C ASN A 89 9.45 26.29 20.98
N ILE A 90 10.44 26.01 20.13
CA ILE A 90 11.33 24.85 20.30
C ILE A 90 12.29 24.97 21.51
N GLN A 91 12.46 26.20 22.08
CA GLN A 91 13.29 26.40 23.26
C GLN A 91 12.61 25.87 24.55
N ASN A 92 11.31 25.66 24.53
CA ASN A 92 10.62 24.92 25.58
C ASN A 92 10.86 23.42 25.39
N LYS A 93 11.99 22.95 25.92
CA LYS A 93 12.48 21.59 25.79
C LYS A 93 11.46 20.54 26.24
N ASP A 94 10.83 20.75 27.39
CA ASP A 94 9.89 19.79 27.95
C ASP A 94 8.67 19.62 27.04
N GLU A 95 8.15 20.73 26.52
CA GLU A 95 7.05 20.70 25.56
C GLU A 95 7.43 19.98 24.25
N LEU A 96 8.61 20.25 23.72
CA LEU A 96 9.11 19.58 22.51
C LEU A 96 9.19 18.07 22.71
N ILE A 97 9.83 17.63 23.79
CA ILE A 97 10.01 16.22 24.10
C ILE A 97 8.65 15.52 24.31
N ILE A 98 7.73 16.15 25.03
CA ILE A 98 6.37 15.60 25.25
C ILE A 98 5.64 15.42 23.91
N ARG A 99 5.65 16.41 23.01
CA ARG A 99 4.97 16.33 21.71
C ARG A 99 5.59 15.28 20.80
N VAL A 100 6.92 15.24 20.71
CA VAL A 100 7.64 14.24 19.93
C VAL A 100 7.34 12.83 20.43
N ASN A 101 7.42 12.59 21.73
CA ASN A 101 7.11 11.29 22.31
C ASN A 101 5.63 10.90 22.11
N ALA A 102 4.70 11.86 22.18
CA ALA A 102 3.29 11.61 21.89
C ALA A 102 3.08 11.14 20.44
N LEU A 103 3.71 11.80 19.46
CA LEU A 103 3.62 11.45 18.06
C LEU A 103 4.28 10.09 17.76
N LEU A 104 5.45 9.81 18.34
CA LEU A 104 6.10 8.49 18.21
C LEU A 104 5.25 7.38 18.82
N LYS A 105 4.56 7.66 19.95
CA LYS A 105 3.64 6.71 20.57
C LYS A 105 2.41 6.45 19.71
N ILE A 106 1.86 7.47 19.05
CA ILE A 106 0.76 7.32 18.09
C ILE A 106 1.17 6.35 16.99
N LYS A 107 2.36 6.54 16.39
CA LYS A 107 2.89 5.63 15.36
C LYS A 107 3.05 4.20 15.89
N ALA A 108 3.67 4.03 17.05
CA ALA A 108 3.88 2.71 17.65
C ALA A 108 2.56 1.97 17.96
N ILE A 109 1.53 2.70 18.44
CA ILE A 109 0.20 2.13 18.69
C ILE A 109 -0.45 1.72 17.37
N LYS A 110 -0.36 2.56 16.33
CA LYS A 110 -0.90 2.26 15.00
C LYS A 110 -0.24 1.03 14.39
N GLU A 111 1.09 0.96 14.39
CA GLU A 111 1.83 -0.22 13.93
C GLU A 111 1.45 -1.50 14.70
N LYS A 112 1.19 -1.37 16.01
CA LYS A 112 0.72 -2.50 16.81
C LYS A 112 -0.69 -2.92 16.42
N LEU A 113 -1.60 -1.98 16.17
CA LEU A 113 -2.96 -2.26 15.69
C LEU A 113 -2.92 -2.91 14.29
N GLU A 114 -2.11 -2.39 13.37
CA GLU A 114 -1.92 -2.97 12.04
C GLU A 114 -1.36 -4.40 12.10
N ARG A 115 -0.45 -4.68 13.05
CA ARG A 115 0.06 -6.05 13.28
C ARG A 115 -1.02 -7.01 13.80
N VAL A 116 -2.06 -6.52 14.46
CA VAL A 116 -3.17 -7.32 14.97
C VAL A 116 -4.33 -7.36 13.99
N SER A 117 -4.50 -6.32 13.17
CA SER A 117 -5.56 -6.25 12.17
C SER A 117 -5.35 -7.30 11.07
N THR A 118 -6.44 -7.95 10.68
CA THR A 118 -6.49 -8.89 9.55
C THR A 118 -7.17 -8.29 8.33
N THR A 119 -7.55 -7.01 8.41
CA THR A 119 -8.28 -6.27 7.36
C THR A 119 -7.54 -5.00 6.95
N ASP A 120 -7.78 -4.57 5.72
CA ASP A 120 -7.35 -3.29 5.17
C ASP A 120 -8.40 -2.22 5.48
N ASP A 121 -7.99 -1.12 6.10
CA ASP A 121 -8.90 -0.07 6.59
C ASP A 121 -9.61 0.70 5.48
N LEU A 122 -9.02 0.77 4.28
CA LEU A 122 -9.64 1.49 3.16
C LEU A 122 -10.72 0.68 2.48
N THR A 123 -10.44 -0.58 2.18
CA THR A 123 -11.29 -1.44 1.35
C THR A 123 -12.16 -2.42 2.15
N GLY A 124 -11.81 -2.66 3.42
CA GLY A 124 -12.45 -3.68 4.27
C GLY A 124 -12.10 -5.13 3.89
N LEU A 125 -11.27 -5.34 2.88
CA LEU A 125 -10.78 -6.66 2.49
C LEU A 125 -9.80 -7.20 3.53
N HIS A 126 -9.46 -8.49 3.42
CA HIS A 126 -8.31 -9.00 4.17
C HIS A 126 -7.02 -8.27 3.75
N ASN A 127 -6.08 -8.17 4.68
CA ASN A 127 -4.77 -7.59 4.41
C ASN A 127 -3.74 -8.67 4.09
N ARG A 128 -2.53 -8.25 3.68
CA ARG A 128 -1.43 -9.14 3.31
C ARG A 128 -1.03 -10.09 4.43
N LYS A 129 -1.16 -9.68 5.69
CA LYS A 129 -0.82 -10.53 6.84
C LYS A 129 -1.77 -11.72 6.97
N TYR A 130 -3.08 -11.46 6.94
CA TYR A 130 -4.08 -12.53 6.94
C TYR A 130 -3.89 -13.50 5.78
N LEU A 131 -3.60 -12.95 4.59
CA LEU A 131 -3.33 -13.76 3.41
C LEU A 131 -2.20 -14.76 3.65
N GLN A 132 -1.07 -14.31 4.20
CA GLN A 132 0.11 -15.15 4.33
C GLN A 132 -0.14 -16.35 5.24
N GLU A 133 -0.79 -16.12 6.39
CA GLU A 133 -1.17 -17.18 7.32
C GLU A 133 -2.17 -18.16 6.67
N ARG A 134 -3.18 -17.61 5.98
CA ARG A 134 -4.27 -18.41 5.43
C ARG A 134 -3.86 -19.18 4.17
N LEU A 135 -3.00 -18.63 3.32
CA LEU A 135 -2.53 -19.29 2.11
C LEU A 135 -1.69 -20.53 2.42
N GLU A 136 -0.84 -20.49 3.46
CA GLU A 136 -0.09 -21.66 3.94
C GLU A 136 -1.03 -22.78 4.40
N GLU A 137 -2.11 -22.44 5.11
CA GLU A 137 -3.12 -23.43 5.52
C GLU A 137 -3.81 -24.08 4.31
N GLU A 138 -4.19 -23.27 3.30
CA GLU A 138 -4.88 -23.77 2.11
C GLU A 138 -3.94 -24.60 1.21
N ILE A 139 -2.66 -24.25 1.09
CA ILE A 139 -1.64 -25.06 0.40
C ILE A 139 -1.47 -26.40 1.12
N SER A 140 -1.35 -26.37 2.45
CA SER A 140 -1.25 -27.61 3.26
C SER A 140 -2.49 -28.50 3.09
N ARG A 141 -3.67 -27.88 3.02
CA ARG A 141 -4.93 -28.58 2.74
C ARG A 141 -4.94 -29.18 1.33
N SER A 142 -4.57 -28.40 0.31
CA SER A 142 -4.51 -28.83 -1.09
C SER A 142 -3.53 -29.99 -1.26
N ARG A 143 -2.36 -29.93 -0.61
CA ARG A 143 -1.36 -31.01 -0.57
C ARG A 143 -1.95 -32.29 0.02
N ARG A 144 -2.66 -32.20 1.14
CA ARG A 144 -3.24 -33.34 1.83
C ARG A 144 -4.32 -34.06 1.02
N TYR A 145 -5.16 -33.30 0.32
CA TYR A 145 -6.32 -33.83 -0.39
C TYR A 145 -6.10 -33.98 -1.91
N GLY A 146 -4.91 -33.62 -2.41
CA GLY A 146 -4.61 -33.70 -3.84
C GLY A 146 -5.46 -32.74 -4.69
N THR A 147 -5.90 -31.62 -4.12
CA THR A 147 -6.72 -30.61 -4.81
C THR A 147 -5.87 -29.48 -5.36
N LYS A 148 -6.38 -28.77 -6.37
CA LYS A 148 -5.73 -27.58 -6.91
C LYS A 148 -6.16 -26.33 -6.12
N LEU A 149 -5.25 -25.38 -6.03
CA LEU A 149 -5.50 -24.04 -5.47
C LEU A 149 -4.93 -23.02 -6.44
N SER A 150 -5.73 -22.05 -6.85
CA SER A 150 -5.27 -20.99 -7.75
C SER A 150 -5.18 -19.64 -7.03
N CYS A 151 -4.17 -18.87 -7.37
CA CYS A 151 -3.99 -17.48 -6.95
C CYS A 151 -4.05 -16.57 -8.17
N ILE A 152 -4.78 -15.47 -8.07
CA ILE A 152 -4.84 -14.43 -9.09
C ILE A 152 -4.37 -13.11 -8.44
N LEU A 153 -3.27 -12.57 -8.91
CA LEU A 153 -2.79 -11.25 -8.52
C LEU A 153 -3.21 -10.22 -9.55
N PHE A 154 -4.10 -9.33 -9.18
CA PHE A 154 -4.59 -8.21 -9.98
C PHE A 154 -3.85 -6.93 -9.61
N ASP A 155 -3.66 -6.05 -10.60
CA ASP A 155 -3.10 -4.72 -10.41
C ASP A 155 -3.81 -3.72 -11.34
N LEU A 156 -4.16 -2.54 -10.81
CA LEU A 156 -4.80 -1.48 -11.59
C LEU A 156 -3.79 -0.83 -12.53
N ASP A 157 -4.08 -0.92 -13.81
CA ASP A 157 -3.24 -0.30 -14.83
C ASP A 157 -3.26 1.22 -14.70
N TYR A 158 -2.06 1.82 -14.66
CA TYR A 158 -1.86 3.27 -14.59
C TYR A 158 -2.49 3.96 -13.37
N PHE A 159 -2.67 3.27 -12.24
CA PHE A 159 -3.28 3.84 -11.03
C PHE A 159 -2.61 5.14 -10.55
N LYS A 160 -1.27 5.21 -10.66
CA LYS A 160 -0.54 6.44 -10.35
C LYS A 160 -1.02 7.63 -11.18
N VAL A 161 -1.32 7.42 -12.48
CA VAL A 161 -1.84 8.48 -13.37
C VAL A 161 -3.20 8.96 -12.88
N VAL A 162 -4.07 8.06 -12.41
CA VAL A 162 -5.37 8.42 -11.81
C VAL A 162 -5.16 9.33 -10.60
N ASN A 163 -4.24 8.96 -9.70
CA ASN A 163 -3.92 9.78 -8.52
C ASN A 163 -3.32 11.15 -8.90
N ASP A 164 -2.44 11.19 -9.89
CA ASP A 164 -1.78 12.42 -10.35
C ASP A 164 -2.78 13.36 -11.04
N MET A 165 -3.78 12.85 -11.76
CA MET A 165 -4.80 13.63 -12.47
C MET A 165 -5.96 14.07 -11.58
N PHE A 166 -6.49 13.18 -10.74
CA PHE A 166 -7.73 13.39 -10.01
C PHE A 166 -7.57 13.47 -8.49
N GLY A 167 -6.36 13.21 -7.98
CA GLY A 167 -6.05 13.21 -6.55
C GLY A 167 -6.33 11.86 -5.87
N TYR A 168 -5.72 11.70 -4.70
CA TYR A 168 -5.78 10.44 -3.93
C TYR A 168 -7.19 10.06 -3.45
N GLU A 169 -8.06 11.05 -3.22
CA GLU A 169 -9.45 10.77 -2.80
C GLU A 169 -10.20 9.95 -3.86
N TRP A 170 -9.96 10.27 -5.12
CA TRP A 170 -10.54 9.53 -6.24
C TRP A 170 -9.90 8.17 -6.45
N GLY A 171 -8.59 8.07 -6.23
CA GLY A 171 -7.90 6.78 -6.17
C GLY A 171 -8.49 5.88 -5.08
N ASP A 172 -8.73 6.41 -3.89
CA ASP A 172 -9.35 5.68 -2.77
C ASP A 172 -10.79 5.20 -3.11
N ILE A 173 -11.58 6.04 -3.79
CA ILE A 173 -12.93 5.67 -4.27
C ILE A 173 -12.84 4.53 -5.30
N LEU A 174 -11.91 4.63 -6.23
CA LEU A 174 -11.68 3.61 -7.25
C LEU A 174 -11.30 2.28 -6.62
N LEU A 175 -10.35 2.26 -5.68
CA LEU A 175 -9.93 1.07 -4.94
C LEU A 175 -11.10 0.41 -4.19
N LYS A 176 -11.96 1.19 -3.53
CA LYS A 176 -13.18 0.69 -2.88
C LYS A 176 -14.15 0.04 -3.86
N ASN A 177 -14.34 0.66 -5.03
CA ASN A 177 -15.23 0.13 -6.06
C ASN A 177 -14.72 -1.19 -6.62
N ILE A 178 -13.41 -1.30 -6.88
CA ILE A 178 -12.75 -2.54 -7.32
C ILE A 178 -12.89 -3.63 -6.26
N ALA A 179 -12.61 -3.31 -5.00
CA ALA A 179 -12.73 -4.23 -3.87
C ALA A 179 -14.15 -4.79 -3.72
N ASN A 180 -15.15 -3.91 -3.76
CA ASN A 180 -16.57 -4.29 -3.68
C ASN A 180 -16.98 -5.20 -4.85
N LYS A 181 -16.55 -4.87 -6.08
CA LYS A 181 -16.86 -5.68 -7.25
C LYS A 181 -16.18 -7.04 -7.18
N LEU A 182 -14.92 -7.11 -6.77
CA LEU A 182 -14.19 -8.37 -6.61
C LEU A 182 -14.86 -9.26 -5.56
N THR A 183 -15.21 -8.70 -4.40
CA THR A 183 -15.93 -9.41 -3.32
C THR A 183 -17.30 -9.93 -3.79
N ALA A 184 -18.05 -9.12 -4.54
CA ALA A 184 -19.38 -9.53 -5.04
C ALA A 184 -19.31 -10.68 -6.06
N MET A 185 -18.16 -10.87 -6.72
CA MET A 185 -17.94 -11.95 -7.68
C MET A 185 -17.31 -13.20 -7.06
N ALA A 186 -16.60 -13.07 -5.96
CA ALA A 186 -15.95 -14.15 -5.23
C ALA A 186 -16.96 -15.01 -4.48
N ARG A 187 -16.61 -16.29 -4.25
CA ARG A 187 -17.37 -17.22 -3.42
C ARG A 187 -17.05 -16.96 -1.95
N LYS A 188 -17.84 -17.55 -1.06
CA LYS A 188 -17.64 -17.42 0.39
C LYS A 188 -16.31 -18.04 0.87
N GLU A 189 -15.87 -19.11 0.22
CA GLU A 189 -14.60 -19.80 0.51
C GLU A 189 -13.38 -19.14 -0.11
N ASP A 190 -13.57 -18.22 -1.07
CA ASP A 190 -12.48 -17.50 -1.71
C ASP A 190 -11.92 -16.43 -0.75
N ILE A 191 -10.61 -16.21 -0.81
CA ILE A 191 -9.94 -15.23 0.04
C ILE A 191 -9.61 -14.01 -0.83
N VAL A 192 -10.28 -12.90 -0.55
CA VAL A 192 -10.07 -11.63 -1.25
C VAL A 192 -9.22 -10.71 -0.38
N THR A 193 -8.09 -10.27 -0.91
CA THR A 193 -7.08 -9.54 -0.14
C THR A 193 -6.63 -8.29 -0.90
N ARG A 194 -6.45 -7.19 -0.19
CA ARG A 194 -5.66 -6.07 -0.68
C ARG A 194 -4.19 -6.38 -0.40
N TYR A 195 -3.44 -6.70 -1.45
CA TYR A 195 -2.07 -7.18 -1.36
C TYR A 195 -1.03 -6.06 -1.33
N GLY A 196 -1.27 -4.99 -2.09
CA GLY A 196 -0.42 -3.81 -2.20
C GLY A 196 -1.24 -2.52 -2.32
N ASP A 197 -0.59 -1.44 -2.74
CA ASP A 197 -1.22 -0.12 -2.88
C ASP A 197 -2.39 -0.15 -3.87
N GLU A 198 -2.19 -0.72 -5.05
CA GLU A 198 -3.18 -0.93 -6.10
C GLU A 198 -3.34 -2.41 -6.50
N GLU A 199 -2.81 -3.33 -5.66
CA GLU A 199 -2.79 -4.76 -5.94
C GLU A 199 -3.81 -5.52 -5.08
N PHE A 200 -4.53 -6.44 -5.72
CA PHE A 200 -5.49 -7.33 -5.08
C PHE A 200 -5.12 -8.78 -5.36
N LEU A 201 -5.05 -9.60 -4.32
CA LEU A 201 -4.80 -11.03 -4.47
C LEU A 201 -6.04 -11.83 -4.10
N LEU A 202 -6.46 -12.70 -5.01
CA LEU A 202 -7.57 -13.61 -4.83
C LEU A 202 -7.05 -15.04 -4.77
N VAL A 203 -7.34 -15.75 -3.67
CA VAL A 203 -7.07 -17.19 -3.52
C VAL A 203 -8.36 -17.97 -3.75
N LEU A 204 -8.30 -18.95 -4.62
CA LEU A 204 -9.40 -19.79 -5.07
C LEU A 204 -9.13 -21.25 -4.69
N PRO A 205 -9.58 -21.73 -3.51
CA PRO A 205 -9.49 -23.13 -3.14
C PRO A 205 -10.25 -24.04 -4.11
N ASN A 206 -9.76 -25.25 -4.30
CA ASN A 206 -10.37 -26.27 -5.18
C ASN A 206 -10.66 -25.75 -6.60
N THR A 207 -9.80 -24.91 -7.14
CA THR A 207 -10.01 -24.26 -8.43
C THR A 207 -8.82 -24.54 -9.36
N SER A 208 -9.11 -25.03 -10.56
CA SER A 208 -8.11 -25.25 -11.60
C SER A 208 -7.69 -23.92 -12.24
N GLU A 209 -6.54 -23.93 -12.91
CA GLU A 209 -6.00 -22.76 -13.61
C GLU A 209 -6.95 -22.21 -14.66
N ASP A 210 -7.62 -23.09 -15.44
CA ASP A 210 -8.60 -22.67 -16.45
C ASP A 210 -9.81 -21.95 -15.82
N ASN A 211 -10.30 -22.47 -14.69
CA ASN A 211 -11.42 -21.84 -13.98
C ASN A 211 -10.99 -20.51 -13.33
N ALA A 212 -9.76 -20.41 -12.83
CA ALA A 212 -9.19 -19.17 -12.34
C ALA A 212 -9.04 -18.15 -13.48
N PHE A 213 -8.60 -18.59 -14.66
CA PHE A 213 -8.50 -17.72 -15.84
C PHE A 213 -9.88 -17.21 -16.27
N LEU A 214 -10.91 -18.07 -16.30
CA LEU A 214 -12.28 -17.64 -16.62
C LEU A 214 -12.81 -16.61 -15.62
N PHE A 215 -12.55 -16.82 -14.33
CA PHE A 215 -12.90 -15.84 -13.29
C PHE A 215 -12.18 -14.52 -13.53
N GLY A 216 -10.87 -14.56 -13.71
CA GLY A 216 -10.05 -13.37 -13.93
C GLY A 216 -10.49 -12.58 -15.16
N GLU A 217 -10.72 -13.24 -16.29
CA GLU A 217 -11.19 -12.58 -17.52
C GLU A 217 -12.58 -11.96 -17.35
N ARG A 218 -13.47 -12.63 -16.61
CA ARG A 218 -14.78 -12.04 -16.27
C ARG A 218 -14.61 -10.78 -15.44
N PHE A 219 -13.77 -10.82 -14.41
CA PHE A 219 -13.50 -9.65 -13.56
C PHE A 219 -12.82 -8.52 -14.34
N ARG A 220 -11.80 -8.82 -15.14
CA ARG A 220 -11.13 -7.84 -16.02
C ARG A 220 -12.12 -7.09 -16.91
N ARG A 221 -13.02 -7.82 -17.57
CA ARG A 221 -14.06 -7.24 -18.44
C ARG A 221 -15.07 -6.40 -17.68
N GLU A 222 -15.40 -6.79 -16.46
CA GLU A 222 -16.29 -6.01 -15.59
C GLU A 222 -15.64 -4.70 -15.13
N VAL A 223 -14.31 -4.70 -14.86
CA VAL A 223 -13.57 -3.48 -14.55
C VAL A 223 -13.47 -2.58 -15.79
N GLU A 224 -13.15 -3.14 -16.94
CA GLU A 224 -13.05 -2.38 -18.22
C GLU A 224 -14.36 -1.67 -18.61
N LYS A 225 -15.51 -2.18 -18.15
CA LYS A 225 -16.84 -1.56 -18.36
C LYS A 225 -17.19 -0.52 -17.30
N MET A 226 -16.42 -0.45 -16.20
CA MET A 226 -16.71 0.53 -15.16
C MET A 226 -16.47 1.94 -15.68
N GLU A 227 -17.46 2.78 -15.47
CA GLU A 227 -17.35 4.22 -15.70
C GLU A 227 -16.96 4.90 -14.39
N PHE A 228 -15.92 5.70 -14.47
CA PHE A 228 -15.37 6.45 -13.35
C PHE A 228 -15.45 7.94 -13.70
N ILE A 229 -16.29 8.68 -12.99
CA ILE A 229 -16.53 10.10 -13.23
C ILE A 229 -16.06 10.89 -12.00
N PRO A 230 -14.86 11.49 -12.02
CA PRO A 230 -14.37 12.34 -10.93
C PRO A 230 -15.21 13.61 -10.77
N ALA A 231 -15.28 14.19 -9.57
CA ALA A 231 -16.01 15.42 -9.34
C ALA A 231 -15.41 16.57 -10.16
N GLY A 232 -16.26 17.27 -10.89
CA GLY A 232 -15.87 18.37 -11.77
C GLY A 232 -15.57 17.96 -13.21
N GLU A 233 -15.58 16.66 -13.51
CA GLU A 233 -15.50 16.12 -14.87
C GLU A 233 -16.88 15.81 -15.43
N GLU A 234 -17.06 16.01 -16.73
CA GLU A 234 -18.30 15.63 -17.44
C GLU A 234 -18.14 14.29 -18.18
N GLU A 235 -16.90 13.87 -18.41
CA GLU A 235 -16.58 12.65 -19.14
C GLU A 235 -16.25 11.49 -18.21
N ALA A 236 -16.69 10.29 -18.58
CA ALA A 236 -16.35 9.06 -17.89
C ALA A 236 -14.94 8.58 -18.30
N HIS A 237 -14.11 8.30 -17.33
CA HIS A 237 -12.80 7.70 -17.52
C HIS A 237 -12.88 6.18 -17.38
N LYS A 238 -12.09 5.47 -18.16
CA LYS A 238 -11.99 4.01 -18.10
C LYS A 238 -10.70 3.62 -17.39
N VAL A 239 -10.81 2.60 -16.56
CA VAL A 239 -9.66 1.95 -15.93
C VAL A 239 -9.60 0.51 -16.37
N THR A 240 -8.41 -0.05 -16.41
CA THR A 240 -8.19 -1.46 -16.72
C THR A 240 -7.36 -2.12 -15.64
N ILE A 241 -7.36 -3.44 -15.63
CA ILE A 241 -6.53 -4.25 -14.74
C ILE A 241 -5.72 -5.25 -15.55
N SER A 242 -4.52 -5.51 -15.07
CA SER A 242 -3.70 -6.64 -15.48
C SER A 242 -3.67 -7.69 -14.38
N ALA A 243 -3.52 -8.97 -14.73
CA ALA A 243 -3.39 -10.00 -13.72
C ALA A 243 -2.42 -11.12 -14.11
N GLY A 244 -1.84 -11.73 -13.08
CA GLY A 244 -1.08 -12.96 -13.18
C GLY A 244 -1.75 -14.09 -12.39
N ILE A 245 -1.73 -15.30 -12.95
CA ILE A 245 -2.30 -16.50 -12.31
C ILE A 245 -1.20 -17.50 -12.06
N SER A 246 -1.23 -18.08 -10.85
CA SER A 246 -0.48 -19.29 -10.49
C SER A 246 -1.42 -20.33 -9.90
N THR A 247 -1.13 -21.61 -10.09
CA THR A 247 -1.96 -22.70 -9.57
C THR A 247 -1.08 -23.72 -8.89
N TYR A 248 -1.31 -23.95 -7.59
CA TYR A 248 -0.64 -24.99 -6.82
C TYR A 248 -1.24 -26.37 -7.10
N PRO A 249 -0.45 -27.44 -7.30
CA PRO A 249 0.98 -27.38 -7.55
C PRO A 249 1.29 -26.80 -8.95
N CYS A 250 2.26 -25.87 -9.05
CA CYS A 250 2.65 -25.26 -10.31
C CYS A 250 3.70 -26.09 -11.05
N MET A 251 4.69 -26.58 -10.32
CA MET A 251 5.80 -27.36 -10.88
C MET A 251 5.87 -28.75 -10.25
N PRO A 252 6.07 -29.80 -11.06
CA PRO A 252 6.34 -31.12 -10.53
C PRO A 252 7.67 -31.09 -9.76
N ASP A 253 7.75 -31.85 -8.66
CA ASP A 253 8.94 -32.10 -7.85
C ASP A 253 9.53 -30.87 -7.12
N VAL A 254 8.80 -29.74 -7.06
CA VAL A 254 9.15 -28.56 -6.25
C VAL A 254 8.27 -28.51 -5.01
N ASP A 255 8.89 -28.34 -3.84
CA ASP A 255 8.14 -28.05 -2.61
C ASP A 255 7.80 -26.56 -2.57
N GLU A 256 6.56 -26.26 -2.97
CA GLU A 256 6.08 -24.88 -3.11
C GLU A 256 5.40 -24.43 -1.82
N ASP A 257 5.86 -23.31 -1.27
CA ASP A 257 5.25 -22.58 -0.18
C ASP A 257 4.36 -21.43 -0.69
N ALA A 258 3.69 -20.71 0.19
CA ALA A 258 2.84 -19.58 -0.16
C ALA A 258 3.61 -18.49 -0.91
N ASN A 259 4.85 -18.19 -0.49
CA ASN A 259 5.67 -17.18 -1.14
C ASN A 259 6.03 -17.58 -2.57
N THR A 260 6.30 -18.86 -2.80
CA THR A 260 6.61 -19.38 -4.15
C THR A 260 5.41 -19.26 -5.07
N VAL A 261 4.21 -19.63 -4.60
CA VAL A 261 2.96 -19.53 -5.38
C VAL A 261 2.65 -18.07 -5.72
N ILE A 262 2.79 -17.15 -4.75
CA ILE A 262 2.60 -15.71 -4.99
C ILE A 262 3.61 -15.19 -6.00
N ARG A 263 4.89 -15.52 -5.85
CA ARG A 263 5.96 -15.09 -6.77
C ARG A 263 5.69 -15.53 -8.21
N TYR A 264 5.11 -16.69 -8.43
CA TYR A 264 4.73 -17.14 -9.78
C TYR A 264 3.59 -16.27 -10.35
N ALA A 265 2.62 -15.87 -9.53
CA ALA A 265 1.58 -14.93 -9.94
C ALA A 265 2.16 -13.53 -10.23
N GLU A 266 3.13 -13.05 -9.44
CA GLU A 266 3.85 -11.79 -9.68
C GLU A 266 4.60 -11.80 -11.02
N HIS A 267 5.29 -12.90 -11.35
CA HIS A 267 5.98 -13.06 -12.63
C HIS A 267 4.99 -13.03 -13.81
N ALA A 268 3.84 -13.68 -13.67
CA ALA A 268 2.80 -13.66 -14.69
C ALA A 268 2.19 -12.26 -14.85
N LEU A 269 1.93 -11.55 -13.76
CA LEU A 269 1.46 -10.16 -13.77
C LEU A 269 2.46 -9.22 -14.44
N TYR A 270 3.75 -9.33 -14.10
CA TYR A 270 4.79 -8.56 -14.75
C TYR A 270 4.75 -8.72 -16.28
N ASN A 271 4.59 -9.96 -16.78
CA ASN A 271 4.44 -10.23 -18.19
C ASN A 271 3.15 -9.63 -18.78
N ALA A 272 2.04 -9.65 -18.03
CA ALA A 272 0.79 -9.02 -18.48
C ALA A 272 0.99 -7.51 -18.69
N LYS A 273 1.64 -6.84 -17.73
CA LYS A 273 1.97 -5.41 -17.83
C LYS A 273 2.89 -5.10 -19.00
N HIS A 274 3.90 -5.91 -19.27
CA HIS A 274 4.86 -5.70 -20.35
C HIS A 274 4.30 -6.03 -21.74
N ARG A 275 3.36 -6.95 -21.85
CA ARG A 275 2.71 -7.30 -23.12
C ARG A 275 1.53 -6.39 -23.49
N GLY A 276 1.42 -5.19 -22.89
CA GLY A 276 0.46 -4.16 -23.26
C GLY A 276 -0.73 -4.01 -22.31
N ARG A 277 -0.66 -4.54 -21.09
CA ARG A 277 -1.67 -4.40 -20.02
C ARG A 277 -3.06 -4.92 -20.39
N ASN A 278 -4.07 -4.64 -19.54
CA ASN A 278 -5.47 -5.04 -19.73
C ASN A 278 -5.61 -6.51 -20.14
N LYS A 279 -4.92 -7.42 -19.48
CA LYS A 279 -4.90 -8.85 -19.79
C LYS A 279 -4.51 -9.70 -18.59
N ILE A 280 -4.74 -10.98 -18.73
CA ILE A 280 -4.40 -11.99 -17.74
C ILE A 280 -3.40 -12.97 -18.36
N ILE A 281 -2.37 -13.30 -17.62
CA ILE A 281 -1.38 -14.31 -18.01
C ILE A 281 -1.34 -15.40 -16.94
N GLN A 282 -1.31 -16.64 -17.41
CA GLN A 282 -1.11 -17.83 -16.59
C GLN A 282 0.39 -18.15 -16.54
N PHE A 283 0.91 -18.39 -15.34
CA PHE A 283 2.33 -18.72 -15.16
C PHE A 283 2.74 -19.96 -15.94
N SER A 284 1.89 -20.98 -15.97
CA SER A 284 2.14 -22.24 -16.70
C SER A 284 2.32 -22.06 -18.22
N GLN A 285 1.75 -20.99 -18.79
CA GLN A 285 1.83 -20.69 -20.22
C GLN A 285 3.04 -19.79 -20.57
N MET A 286 3.82 -19.39 -19.57
CA MET A 286 5.03 -18.67 -19.81
C MET A 286 6.10 -19.64 -20.29
N ASN A 287 6.68 -19.39 -21.48
CA ASN A 287 7.88 -20.09 -21.89
C ASN A 287 9.01 -19.69 -20.92
N LEU A 288 9.23 -20.50 -19.90
CA LEU A 288 10.41 -20.40 -19.07
C LEU A 288 11.56 -20.95 -19.91
N GLU A 289 12.24 -20.07 -20.65
CA GLU A 289 13.55 -20.39 -21.17
C GLU A 289 14.46 -20.64 -19.94
N MET A 290 14.69 -21.92 -19.66
CA MET A 290 15.66 -22.38 -18.68
C MET A 290 17.08 -22.23 -19.23
#